data_f50e503efc2bbe222357ba1b7ba73fa4
#
_entry.id   f50e503efc2bbe222357ba1b7ba73fa4
#
_cell.length_a   1.000
_cell.length_b   1.000
_cell.length_c   1.000
_cell.angle_alpha   90.00
_cell.angle_beta   90.00
_cell.angle_gamma   90.00
#
_symmetry.space_group_name_H-M   'P 1'
#
loop_
_entity.id
_entity.type
_entity.pdbx_description
1 polymer ?
#
loop_
_entity_poly.entity_id
_entity_poly.type
_entity_poly.pdbx_seq_one_letter_code
_entity_poly.pdbx_strand_id
1 'polypeptide(L)'
;MNFQLRIQRIAFALLAVAVAAFSMTNVLVTSAYAQGIPREAIPVNPPQPVDNDGKIEVLEFFAYGCIHCAQLEPRLAAWVAQLPADVKVKRVPANFASRGIESGPIFYTLEAMGVLEKLHQKLFDAANLENVMLGHPPTLNKWLEKQGVDPKKYEEMQKSFSVQTRISRARKMNGDYRIESTPSIAVNGRFMLSGGGEQLFPNLDQLLAHVRATNKPVALATPAATAAPAKKK
;
A
#
# COMPACT_ATOMS: atom_id res chain seq x y z
N MET A 1 -9.87 -26.43 -66.87
CA MET A 1 -10.81 -26.29 -65.73
C MET A 1 -10.13 -26.32 -64.33
N ASN A 2 -8.80 -26.46 -64.24
CA ASN A 2 -8.11 -26.61 -62.97
C ASN A 2 -7.32 -25.39 -62.47
N PHE A 3 -7.19 -24.35 -63.30
CA PHE A 3 -6.40 -23.14 -62.94
C PHE A 3 -7.17 -22.20 -62.00
N GLN A 4 -8.44 -21.98 -62.28
CA GLN A 4 -9.32 -21.12 -61.47
C GLN A 4 -9.53 -21.65 -60.06
N LEU A 5 -9.66 -22.97 -59.90
CA LEU A 5 -9.80 -23.63 -58.59
C LEU A 5 -8.54 -23.53 -57.74
N ARG A 6 -7.35 -23.47 -58.32
CA ARG A 6 -6.09 -23.29 -57.62
C ARG A 6 -5.93 -21.85 -57.09
N ILE A 7 -6.30 -20.83 -57.87
CA ILE A 7 -6.24 -19.44 -57.46
C ILE A 7 -7.23 -19.17 -56.33
N GLN A 8 -8.45 -19.71 -56.37
CA GLN A 8 -9.40 -19.56 -55.27
C GLN A 8 -8.93 -20.22 -53.98
N ARG A 9 -8.31 -21.40 -54.00
CA ARG A 9 -7.77 -22.06 -52.82
C ARG A 9 -6.61 -21.28 -52.19
N ILE A 10 -5.73 -20.69 -52.99
CA ILE A 10 -4.62 -19.84 -52.51
C ILE A 10 -5.17 -18.56 -51.86
N ALA A 11 -6.17 -17.91 -52.50
CA ALA A 11 -6.80 -16.71 -51.95
C ALA A 11 -7.51 -16.97 -50.60
N PHE A 12 -8.21 -18.09 -50.48
CA PHE A 12 -8.82 -18.50 -49.20
C PHE A 12 -7.80 -18.83 -48.11
N ALA A 13 -6.70 -19.48 -48.47
CA ALA A 13 -5.63 -19.76 -47.49
C ALA A 13 -4.94 -18.49 -46.97
N LEU A 14 -4.67 -17.52 -47.83
CA LEU A 14 -4.09 -16.22 -47.49
C LEU A 14 -5.05 -15.39 -46.64
N LEU A 15 -6.35 -15.42 -46.90
CA LEU A 15 -7.36 -14.73 -46.10
C LEU A 15 -7.49 -15.33 -44.71
N ALA A 16 -7.44 -16.67 -44.58
CA ALA A 16 -7.49 -17.37 -43.33
C ALA A 16 -6.27 -17.06 -42.43
N VAL A 17 -5.07 -16.96 -43.01
CA VAL A 17 -3.85 -16.58 -42.29
C VAL A 17 -3.89 -15.13 -41.82
N ALA A 18 -4.42 -14.20 -42.63
CA ALA A 18 -4.57 -12.79 -42.25
C ALA A 18 -5.57 -12.60 -41.09
N VAL A 19 -6.68 -13.35 -41.09
CA VAL A 19 -7.68 -13.30 -40.01
C VAL A 19 -7.12 -13.91 -38.72
N ALA A 20 -6.34 -14.98 -38.78
CA ALA A 20 -5.69 -15.58 -37.62
C ALA A 20 -4.62 -14.66 -37.03
N ALA A 21 -3.83 -13.96 -37.82
CA ALA A 21 -2.84 -12.99 -37.38
C ALA A 21 -3.50 -11.76 -36.73
N PHE A 22 -4.63 -11.29 -37.23
CA PHE A 22 -5.38 -10.16 -36.69
C PHE A 22 -6.05 -10.53 -35.33
N SER A 23 -6.47 -11.78 -35.15
CA SER A 23 -7.05 -12.26 -33.89
C SER A 23 -6.00 -12.42 -32.80
N MET A 24 -4.76 -12.80 -33.13
CA MET A 24 -3.68 -12.92 -32.13
C MET A 24 -3.19 -11.58 -31.60
N THR A 25 -3.19 -10.52 -32.40
CA THR A 25 -2.79 -9.19 -31.96
C THR A 25 -3.80 -8.57 -30.99
N ASN A 26 -5.08 -8.88 -31.08
CA ASN A 26 -6.10 -8.39 -30.16
C ASN A 26 -6.06 -9.06 -28.79
N VAL A 27 -5.60 -10.32 -28.67
CA VAL A 27 -5.49 -11.03 -27.39
C VAL A 27 -4.35 -10.48 -26.52
N LEU A 28 -3.27 -9.98 -27.13
CA LEU A 28 -2.15 -9.39 -26.39
C LEU A 28 -2.45 -7.98 -25.86
N VAL A 29 -3.33 -7.23 -26.51
CA VAL A 29 -3.73 -5.89 -26.09
C VAL A 29 -4.73 -5.94 -24.94
N THR A 30 -5.62 -6.94 -24.87
CA THR A 30 -6.58 -7.08 -23.77
C THR A 30 -5.94 -7.47 -22.44
N SER A 31 -4.81 -8.15 -22.41
CA SER A 31 -4.07 -8.42 -21.18
C SER A 31 -3.45 -7.19 -20.51
N ALA A 32 -3.16 -6.12 -21.27
CA ALA A 32 -2.62 -4.88 -20.75
C ALA A 32 -3.67 -4.01 -20.00
N TYR A 33 -4.95 -4.19 -20.32
CA TYR A 33 -6.06 -3.47 -19.68
C TYR A 33 -6.62 -4.19 -18.46
N ALA A 34 -6.20 -5.43 -18.16
CA ALA A 34 -6.68 -6.21 -17.02
C ALA A 34 -6.06 -5.80 -15.66
N GLN A 35 -5.09 -4.87 -15.65
CA GLN A 35 -4.51 -4.31 -14.41
C GLN A 35 -5.20 -2.97 -14.08
N GLY A 36 -6.53 -2.98 -14.09
CA GLY A 36 -7.34 -1.84 -13.69
C GLY A 36 -7.21 -1.52 -12.20
N ILE A 37 -7.66 -0.34 -11.82
CA ILE A 37 -7.81 0.03 -10.41
C ILE A 37 -8.97 -0.80 -9.84
N PRO A 38 -8.83 -1.44 -8.64
CA PRO A 38 -9.94 -2.14 -7.98
C PRO A 38 -11.13 -1.21 -7.78
N ARG A 39 -12.35 -1.75 -7.88
CA ARG A 39 -13.58 -0.96 -7.69
C ARG A 39 -13.69 -0.37 -6.29
N GLU A 40 -13.14 -1.06 -5.31
CA GLU A 40 -13.13 -0.68 -3.89
C GLU A 40 -12.10 0.43 -3.60
N ALA A 41 -11.19 0.70 -4.54
CA ALA A 41 -10.18 1.73 -4.36
C ALA A 41 -10.76 3.12 -4.59
N ILE A 42 -10.69 3.95 -3.57
CA ILE A 42 -11.15 5.33 -3.59
C ILE A 42 -9.94 6.22 -3.95
N PRO A 43 -10.05 7.10 -4.94
CA PRO A 43 -9.00 8.08 -5.22
C PRO A 43 -8.81 9.04 -4.06
N VAL A 44 -7.55 9.26 -3.65
CA VAL A 44 -7.18 10.30 -2.70
C VAL A 44 -7.11 11.63 -3.45
N ASN A 45 -7.91 12.61 -3.04
CA ASN A 45 -8.01 13.89 -3.72
C ASN A 45 -7.94 15.08 -2.71
N PRO A 46 -6.92 15.97 -2.83
CA PRO A 46 -5.78 15.87 -3.75
C PRO A 46 -4.86 14.70 -3.41
N PRO A 47 -4.07 14.17 -4.37
CA PRO A 47 -3.04 13.17 -4.08
C PRO A 47 -2.06 13.69 -3.03
N GLN A 48 -1.67 12.83 -2.11
CA GLN A 48 -0.77 13.19 -1.02
C GLN A 48 0.69 12.92 -1.40
N PRO A 49 1.62 13.75 -0.91
CA PRO A 49 3.05 13.53 -1.12
C PRO A 49 3.51 12.22 -0.47
N VAL A 50 4.42 11.53 -1.14
CA VAL A 50 5.11 10.34 -0.64
C VAL A 50 6.60 10.60 -0.54
N ASP A 51 7.33 9.78 0.21
CA ASP A 51 8.79 9.89 0.26
C ASP A 51 9.40 9.69 -1.13
N ASN A 52 10.36 10.54 -1.46
CA ASN A 52 11.06 10.48 -2.77
C ASN A 52 12.28 9.55 -2.70
N ASP A 53 12.08 8.30 -2.28
CA ASP A 53 13.13 7.27 -2.18
C ASP A 53 13.02 6.19 -3.28
N GLY A 54 12.17 6.42 -4.27
CA GLY A 54 11.93 5.52 -5.39
C GLY A 54 11.07 4.29 -5.06
N LYS A 55 10.55 4.20 -3.83
CA LYS A 55 9.70 3.08 -3.40
C LYS A 55 8.23 3.46 -3.46
N ILE A 56 7.37 2.46 -3.68
CA ILE A 56 5.94 2.61 -3.53
C ILE A 56 5.60 2.60 -2.05
N GLU A 57 4.98 3.67 -1.58
CA GLU A 57 4.58 3.78 -0.19
C GLU A 57 3.18 3.21 0.03
N VAL A 58 3.06 2.36 1.05
CA VAL A 58 1.79 1.87 1.57
C VAL A 58 1.66 2.34 3.02
N LEU A 59 0.58 3.05 3.34
CA LEU A 59 0.28 3.53 4.68
C LEU A 59 -0.90 2.75 5.25
N GLU A 60 -0.71 2.11 6.40
CA GLU A 60 -1.81 1.54 7.17
C GLU A 60 -2.23 2.51 8.26
N PHE A 61 -3.47 2.98 8.22
CA PHE A 61 -4.09 3.73 9.30
C PHE A 61 -4.83 2.76 10.21
N PHE A 62 -4.43 2.68 11.47
CA PHE A 62 -4.92 1.69 12.43
C PHE A 62 -5.25 2.31 13.80
N ALA A 63 -5.95 1.57 14.64
CA ALA A 63 -6.15 1.91 16.05
C ALA A 63 -6.09 0.65 16.92
N TYR A 64 -5.36 0.68 18.05
CA TYR A 64 -5.24 -0.48 18.94
C TYR A 64 -6.57 -0.98 19.48
N GLY A 65 -7.55 -0.09 19.70
CA GLY A 65 -8.89 -0.47 20.14
C GLY A 65 -9.80 -0.99 19.01
N CYS A 66 -9.31 -1.10 17.78
CA CYS A 66 -10.07 -1.56 16.63
C CYS A 66 -9.94 -3.08 16.46
N ILE A 67 -11.01 -3.81 16.67
CA ILE A 67 -11.01 -5.29 16.52
C ILE A 67 -10.67 -5.73 15.08
N HIS A 68 -11.12 -4.99 14.07
CA HIS A 68 -10.82 -5.31 12.68
C HIS A 68 -9.34 -5.09 12.35
N CYS A 69 -8.68 -4.11 12.97
CA CYS A 69 -7.23 -3.94 12.86
C CYS A 69 -6.48 -5.10 13.54
N ALA A 70 -6.92 -5.51 14.75
CA ALA A 70 -6.36 -6.67 15.45
C ALA A 70 -6.45 -7.96 14.61
N GLN A 71 -7.56 -8.17 13.92
CA GLN A 71 -7.77 -9.32 13.01
C GLN A 71 -6.94 -9.21 11.73
N LEU A 72 -6.70 -7.99 11.25
CA LEU A 72 -5.93 -7.74 10.04
C LEU A 72 -4.43 -7.92 10.27
N GLU A 73 -3.90 -7.50 11.42
CA GLU A 73 -2.45 -7.38 11.67
C GLU A 73 -1.65 -8.66 11.36
N PRO A 74 -2.05 -9.88 11.79
CA PRO A 74 -1.28 -11.09 11.44
C PRO A 74 -1.23 -11.35 9.92
N ARG A 75 -2.31 -11.05 9.21
CA ARG A 75 -2.40 -11.20 7.76
C ARG A 75 -1.59 -10.14 7.04
N LEU A 76 -1.62 -8.90 7.55
CA LEU A 76 -0.84 -7.79 7.03
C LEU A 76 0.66 -8.04 7.21
N ALA A 77 1.08 -8.49 8.39
CA ALA A 77 2.47 -8.86 8.65
C ALA A 77 2.97 -9.95 7.69
N ALA A 78 2.15 -10.99 7.46
CA ALA A 78 2.48 -12.05 6.51
C ALA A 78 2.58 -11.54 5.05
N TRP A 79 1.70 -10.63 4.66
CA TRP A 79 1.75 -10.00 3.34
C TRP A 79 2.98 -9.10 3.20
N VAL A 80 3.28 -8.27 4.21
CA VAL A 80 4.47 -7.38 4.23
C VAL A 80 5.76 -8.18 4.08
N ALA A 81 5.87 -9.36 4.73
CA ALA A 81 7.05 -10.21 4.64
C ALA A 81 7.33 -10.75 3.22
N GLN A 82 6.33 -10.74 2.34
CA GLN A 82 6.43 -11.21 0.95
C GLN A 82 6.61 -10.06 -0.05
N LEU A 83 6.55 -8.81 0.39
CA LEU A 83 6.66 -7.67 -0.51
C LEU A 83 8.07 -7.54 -1.11
N PRO A 84 8.16 -7.18 -2.38
CA PRO A 84 9.44 -6.88 -3.01
C PRO A 84 10.03 -5.57 -2.46
N ALA A 85 11.35 -5.42 -2.61
CA ALA A 85 12.12 -4.31 -2.03
C ALA A 85 11.73 -2.90 -2.53
N ASP A 86 10.96 -2.81 -3.62
CA ASP A 86 10.43 -1.56 -4.17
C ASP A 86 9.18 -1.05 -3.47
N VAL A 87 8.66 -1.78 -2.47
CA VAL A 87 7.51 -1.37 -1.65
C VAL A 87 7.95 -1.16 -0.21
N LYS A 88 7.43 -0.12 0.41
CA LYS A 88 7.60 0.13 1.85
C LYS A 88 6.23 0.30 2.50
N VAL A 89 6.05 -0.34 3.65
CA VAL A 89 4.84 -0.21 4.45
C VAL A 89 5.15 0.58 5.72
N LYS A 90 4.29 1.54 6.04
CA LYS A 90 4.35 2.31 7.28
C LYS A 90 3.02 2.25 7.99
N ARG A 91 3.06 2.09 9.30
CA ARG A 91 1.88 2.16 10.16
C ARG A 91 1.70 3.57 10.68
N VAL A 92 0.48 4.08 10.59
CA VAL A 92 0.09 5.41 11.04
C VAL A 92 -1.07 5.27 12.01
N PRO A 93 -0.87 5.54 13.30
CA PRO A 93 -1.97 5.51 14.26
C PRO A 93 -3.05 6.52 13.89
N ALA A 94 -4.31 6.09 13.93
CA ALA A 94 -5.46 6.97 13.76
C ALA A 94 -5.50 8.03 14.86
N ASN A 95 -5.99 9.21 14.51
CA ASN A 95 -5.99 10.37 15.38
C ASN A 95 -7.27 10.46 16.26
N PHE A 96 -8.08 9.41 16.31
CA PHE A 96 -9.22 9.29 17.17
C PHE A 96 -9.04 8.17 18.19
N ALA A 97 -9.61 8.34 19.37
CA ALA A 97 -9.60 7.29 20.38
C ALA A 97 -10.56 6.17 19.98
N SER A 98 -10.05 4.95 19.93
CA SER A 98 -10.85 3.75 19.77
C SER A 98 -10.88 2.99 21.09
N ARG A 99 -12.05 2.72 21.65
CA ARG A 99 -12.24 2.14 23.00
C ARG A 99 -11.50 2.94 24.09
N GLY A 100 -11.41 4.27 23.95
CA GLY A 100 -10.67 5.14 24.87
C GLY A 100 -9.16 5.10 24.73
N ILE A 101 -8.62 4.42 23.72
CA ILE A 101 -7.17 4.29 23.47
C ILE A 101 -6.74 5.25 22.38
N GLU A 102 -5.85 6.19 22.73
CA GLU A 102 -5.11 7.00 21.77
C GLU A 102 -3.88 6.21 21.31
N SER A 103 -3.92 5.67 20.10
CA SER A 103 -2.86 4.77 19.60
C SER A 103 -1.53 5.48 19.31
N GLY A 104 -1.56 6.76 18.93
CA GLY A 104 -0.37 7.52 18.55
C GLY A 104 0.68 7.61 19.64
N PRO A 105 0.34 8.07 20.85
CA PRO A 105 1.27 8.13 21.97
C PRO A 105 1.90 6.76 22.28
N ILE A 106 1.11 5.69 22.31
CA ILE A 106 1.60 4.34 22.62
C ILE A 106 2.55 3.86 21.54
N PHE A 107 2.13 3.93 20.28
CA PHE A 107 2.88 3.43 19.14
C PHE A 107 4.25 4.11 19.00
N TYR A 108 4.26 5.44 18.92
CA TYR A 108 5.51 6.19 18.66
C TYR A 108 6.47 6.18 19.86
N THR A 109 5.95 6.04 21.08
CA THR A 109 6.81 5.90 22.25
C THR A 109 7.52 4.55 22.25
N LEU A 110 6.79 3.46 22.03
CA LEU A 110 7.38 2.10 22.00
C LEU A 110 8.31 1.92 20.79
N GLU A 111 8.01 2.57 19.67
CA GLU A 111 8.89 2.60 18.51
C GLU A 111 10.21 3.32 18.82
N ALA A 112 10.13 4.50 19.47
CA ALA A 112 11.32 5.25 19.89
C ALA A 112 12.15 4.50 20.94
N MET A 113 11.51 3.66 21.76
CA MET A 113 12.19 2.76 22.73
C MET A 113 12.75 1.49 22.06
N GLY A 114 12.48 1.22 20.79
CA GLY A 114 12.94 0.05 20.05
C GLY A 114 12.28 -1.28 20.47
N VAL A 115 11.11 -1.21 21.12
CA VAL A 115 10.40 -2.40 21.61
C VAL A 115 9.07 -2.66 20.89
N LEU A 116 8.68 -1.79 19.97
CA LEU A 116 7.39 -1.86 19.29
C LEU A 116 7.15 -3.20 18.57
N GLU A 117 8.12 -3.70 17.82
CA GLU A 117 7.99 -4.94 17.05
C GLU A 117 7.59 -6.15 17.92
N LYS A 118 8.05 -6.19 19.17
CA LYS A 118 7.70 -7.26 20.12
C LYS A 118 6.33 -7.07 20.75
N LEU A 119 5.81 -5.85 20.75
CA LEU A 119 4.63 -5.46 21.52
C LEU A 119 3.42 -5.11 20.65
N HIS A 120 3.61 -4.87 19.35
CA HIS A 120 2.57 -4.37 18.48
C HIS A 120 1.32 -5.29 18.45
N GLN A 121 1.50 -6.58 18.15
CA GLN A 121 0.41 -7.55 18.20
C GLN A 121 -0.17 -7.69 19.61
N LYS A 122 0.69 -7.73 20.63
CA LYS A 122 0.23 -7.85 22.03
C LYS A 122 -0.63 -6.68 22.50
N LEU A 123 -0.40 -5.47 21.97
CA LEU A 123 -1.25 -4.31 22.23
C LEU A 123 -2.66 -4.49 21.66
N PHE A 124 -2.76 -5.04 20.45
CA PHE A 124 -4.04 -5.40 19.88
C PHE A 124 -4.75 -6.47 20.69
N ASP A 125 -4.03 -7.52 21.09
CA ASP A 125 -4.58 -8.63 21.87
C ASP A 125 -5.04 -8.14 23.25
N ALA A 126 -4.21 -7.36 23.95
CA ALA A 126 -4.56 -6.77 25.22
C ALA A 126 -5.83 -5.92 25.15
N ALA A 127 -5.95 -5.06 24.12
CA ALA A 127 -7.08 -4.16 23.98
C ALA A 127 -8.37 -4.88 23.56
N ASN A 128 -8.30 -5.91 22.70
CA ASN A 128 -9.48 -6.47 22.04
C ASN A 128 -9.85 -7.88 22.55
N LEU A 129 -8.89 -8.67 23.03
CA LEU A 129 -9.12 -10.04 23.50
C LEU A 129 -9.10 -10.10 25.02
N GLU A 130 -8.16 -9.41 25.67
CA GLU A 130 -7.98 -9.42 27.13
C GLU A 130 -8.75 -8.28 27.83
N ASN A 131 -9.38 -7.37 27.06
CA ASN A 131 -10.11 -6.21 27.58
C ASN A 131 -9.29 -5.31 28.51
N VAL A 132 -7.98 -5.19 28.28
CA VAL A 132 -7.11 -4.30 29.02
C VAL A 132 -7.39 -2.85 28.62
N MET A 133 -7.71 -2.00 29.59
CA MET A 133 -7.97 -0.57 29.35
C MET A 133 -6.66 0.19 29.14
N LEU A 134 -6.00 0.02 27.98
CA LEU A 134 -4.73 0.66 27.65
C LEU A 134 -4.82 2.19 27.57
N GLY A 135 -6.00 2.75 27.44
CA GLY A 135 -6.23 4.20 27.51
C GLY A 135 -6.18 4.77 28.93
N HIS A 136 -6.17 3.92 29.96
CA HIS A 136 -6.06 4.33 31.36
C HIS A 136 -4.60 4.22 31.83
N PRO A 137 -3.90 5.34 32.13
CA PRO A 137 -2.46 5.35 32.39
C PRO A 137 -1.99 4.35 33.46
N PRO A 138 -2.63 4.19 34.64
CA PRO A 138 -2.23 3.19 35.62
C PRO A 138 -2.34 1.74 35.08
N THR A 139 -3.33 1.46 34.23
CA THR A 139 -3.50 0.13 33.62
C THR A 139 -2.44 -0.11 32.55
N LEU A 140 -2.18 0.89 31.71
CA LEU A 140 -1.10 0.84 30.72
C LEU A 140 0.26 0.61 31.39
N ASN A 141 0.58 1.36 32.45
CA ASN A 141 1.84 1.21 33.18
C ASN A 141 2.02 -0.22 33.74
N LYS A 142 1.00 -0.79 34.36
CA LYS A 142 1.03 -2.19 34.83
C LYS A 142 1.21 -3.18 33.68
N TRP A 143 0.60 -2.94 32.56
CA TRP A 143 0.75 -3.79 31.36
C TRP A 143 2.17 -3.68 30.81
N LEU A 144 2.73 -2.46 30.69
CA LEU A 144 4.11 -2.23 30.27
C LEU A 144 5.12 -2.94 31.15
N GLU A 145 4.99 -2.84 32.48
CA GLU A 145 5.84 -3.56 33.45
C GLU A 145 5.82 -5.07 33.19
N LYS A 146 4.64 -5.66 32.99
CA LYS A 146 4.51 -7.10 32.65
C LYS A 146 5.20 -7.46 31.33
N GLN A 147 5.33 -6.50 30.41
CA GLN A 147 6.06 -6.71 29.15
C GLN A 147 7.56 -6.39 29.25
N GLY A 148 8.06 -6.03 30.45
CA GLY A 148 9.46 -5.68 30.69
C GLY A 148 9.83 -4.25 30.25
N VAL A 149 8.85 -3.38 30.11
CA VAL A 149 9.05 -1.95 29.79
C VAL A 149 8.91 -1.13 31.06
N ASP A 150 9.93 -0.34 31.39
CA ASP A 150 9.92 0.57 32.54
C ASP A 150 8.94 1.73 32.28
N PRO A 151 7.86 1.89 33.08
CA PRO A 151 6.87 2.94 32.86
C PRO A 151 7.43 4.35 33.00
N LYS A 152 8.43 4.57 33.84
CA LYS A 152 9.04 5.90 33.99
C LYS A 152 9.79 6.29 32.72
N LYS A 153 10.59 5.37 32.18
CA LYS A 153 11.28 5.59 30.90
C LYS A 153 10.29 5.77 29.73
N TYR A 154 9.17 5.03 29.77
CA TYR A 154 8.11 5.21 28.80
C TYR A 154 7.50 6.61 28.87
N GLU A 155 7.16 7.12 30.06
CA GLU A 155 6.59 8.46 30.25
C GLU A 155 7.58 9.58 29.84
N GLU A 156 8.87 9.42 30.15
CA GLU A 156 9.93 10.32 29.73
C GLU A 156 10.07 10.34 28.20
N MET A 157 10.13 9.16 27.57
CA MET A 157 10.22 9.04 26.12
C MET A 157 9.00 9.62 25.42
N GLN A 158 7.80 9.38 25.96
CA GLN A 158 6.55 9.92 25.40
C GLN A 158 6.57 11.44 25.33
N LYS A 159 7.17 12.12 26.31
CA LYS A 159 7.29 13.57 26.36
C LYS A 159 8.40 14.12 25.46
N SER A 160 9.23 13.27 24.87
CA SER A 160 10.34 13.70 24.02
C SER A 160 9.86 14.45 22.78
N PHE A 161 10.65 15.43 22.33
CA PHE A 161 10.35 16.21 21.14
C PHE A 161 10.16 15.32 19.89
N SER A 162 10.96 14.27 19.75
CA SER A 162 10.88 13.34 18.63
C SER A 162 9.54 12.61 18.57
N VAL A 163 9.06 12.07 19.70
CA VAL A 163 7.78 11.38 19.79
C VAL A 163 6.63 12.34 19.54
N GLN A 164 6.63 13.52 20.16
CA GLN A 164 5.58 14.52 19.97
C GLN A 164 5.51 15.02 18.52
N THR A 165 6.65 15.18 17.86
CA THR A 165 6.70 15.53 16.44
C THR A 165 6.08 14.44 15.56
N ARG A 166 6.35 13.16 15.84
CA ARG A 166 5.76 12.03 15.09
C ARG A 166 4.25 11.93 15.29
N ILE A 167 3.77 12.11 16.52
CA ILE A 167 2.33 12.18 16.83
C ILE A 167 1.68 13.32 16.03
N SER A 168 2.28 14.49 16.01
CA SER A 168 1.78 15.65 15.27
C SER A 168 1.72 15.38 13.75
N ARG A 169 2.75 14.75 13.20
CA ARG A 169 2.78 14.34 11.77
C ARG A 169 1.69 13.32 11.45
N ALA A 170 1.49 12.33 12.32
CA ALA A 170 0.43 11.34 12.13
C ALA A 170 -0.96 12.00 12.16
N ARG A 171 -1.19 12.95 13.07
CA ARG A 171 -2.44 13.73 13.11
C ARG A 171 -2.68 14.49 11.80
N LYS A 172 -1.63 15.13 11.28
CA LYS A 172 -1.71 15.81 9.99
C LYS A 172 -2.05 14.83 8.86
N MET A 173 -1.36 13.69 8.80
CA MET A 173 -1.62 12.66 7.79
C MET A 173 -3.06 12.13 7.85
N ASN A 174 -3.59 11.90 9.05
CA ASN A 174 -4.99 11.51 9.22
C ASN A 174 -5.96 12.54 8.63
N GLY A 175 -5.67 13.84 8.82
CA GLY A 175 -6.45 14.92 8.21
C GLY A 175 -6.31 14.97 6.69
N ASP A 176 -5.08 14.91 6.18
CA ASP A 176 -4.77 14.97 4.75
C ASP A 176 -5.45 13.81 3.98
N TYR A 177 -5.46 12.61 4.56
CA TYR A 177 -6.12 11.41 4.00
C TYR A 177 -7.59 11.28 4.40
N ARG A 178 -8.14 12.19 5.22
CA ARG A 178 -9.54 12.18 5.72
C ARG A 178 -9.91 10.84 6.33
N ILE A 179 -9.07 10.38 7.27
CA ILE A 179 -9.29 9.07 7.90
C ILE A 179 -10.45 9.15 8.89
N GLU A 180 -11.54 8.45 8.58
CA GLU A 180 -12.77 8.37 9.38
C GLU A 180 -12.97 6.98 10.01
N SER A 181 -12.27 5.97 9.51
CA SER A 181 -12.38 4.59 9.99
C SER A 181 -11.05 3.84 9.89
N THR A 182 -10.95 2.74 10.64
CA THR A 182 -9.80 1.83 10.61
C THR A 182 -10.27 0.36 10.51
N PRO A 183 -9.50 -0.51 9.84
CA PRO A 183 -8.28 -0.19 9.11
C PRO A 183 -8.56 0.54 7.80
N SER A 184 -7.66 1.47 7.41
CA SER A 184 -7.66 2.10 6.08
C SER A 184 -6.24 2.04 5.54
N ILE A 185 -6.09 1.71 4.26
CA ILE A 185 -4.76 1.55 3.65
C ILE A 185 -4.64 2.46 2.44
N ALA A 186 -3.67 3.36 2.47
CA ALA A 186 -3.36 4.23 1.34
C ALA A 186 -2.18 3.67 0.54
N VAL A 187 -2.28 3.75 -0.78
CA VAL A 187 -1.22 3.32 -1.71
C VAL A 187 -0.72 4.53 -2.50
N ASN A 188 0.55 4.80 -2.32
CA ASN A 188 1.33 5.81 -3.05
C ASN A 188 0.69 7.21 -3.07
N GLY A 189 0.03 7.61 -1.98
CA GLY A 189 -0.65 8.90 -1.86
C GLY A 189 -1.85 9.09 -2.79
N ARG A 190 -2.25 8.08 -3.56
CA ARG A 190 -3.21 8.21 -4.67
C ARG A 190 -4.49 7.41 -4.49
N PHE A 191 -4.44 6.29 -3.79
CA PHE A 191 -5.56 5.38 -3.64
C PHE A 191 -5.75 4.99 -2.18
N MET A 192 -6.99 4.78 -1.78
CA MET A 192 -7.38 4.31 -0.45
C MET A 192 -8.22 3.05 -0.57
N LEU A 193 -7.96 2.08 0.30
CA LEU A 193 -8.81 0.92 0.55
C LEU A 193 -9.21 0.93 2.03
N SER A 194 -10.44 0.57 2.33
CA SER A 194 -10.95 0.49 3.70
C SER A 194 -11.38 -0.92 4.06
N GLY A 195 -11.25 -1.26 5.35
CA GLY A 195 -11.62 -2.55 5.88
C GLY A 195 -10.53 -3.62 5.74
N GLY A 196 -10.79 -4.80 6.33
CA GLY A 196 -9.86 -5.94 6.43
C GLY A 196 -10.38 -7.22 5.77
N GLY A 197 -11.32 -7.11 4.82
CA GLY A 197 -11.95 -8.25 4.13
C GLY A 197 -10.96 -9.10 3.32
N GLU A 198 -11.45 -10.21 2.76
CA GLU A 198 -10.62 -11.15 1.99
C GLU A 198 -10.03 -10.53 0.72
N GLN A 199 -10.75 -9.59 0.10
CA GLN A 199 -10.32 -8.93 -1.13
C GLN A 199 -9.26 -7.83 -0.91
N LEU A 200 -8.92 -7.49 0.35
CA LEU A 200 -7.97 -6.41 0.63
C LEU A 200 -6.61 -6.66 -0.03
N PHE A 201 -5.99 -7.84 0.19
CA PHE A 201 -4.65 -8.13 -0.33
C PHE A 201 -4.62 -8.28 -1.85
N PRO A 202 -5.56 -9.00 -2.50
CA PRO A 202 -5.68 -8.98 -3.97
C PRO A 202 -5.81 -7.56 -4.54
N ASN A 203 -6.60 -6.69 -3.91
CA ASN A 203 -6.75 -5.31 -4.33
C ASN A 203 -5.48 -4.49 -4.12
N LEU A 204 -4.75 -4.70 -3.01
CA LEU A 204 -3.44 -4.07 -2.77
C LEU A 204 -2.43 -4.49 -3.84
N ASP A 205 -2.33 -5.78 -4.16
CA ASP A 205 -1.42 -6.28 -5.19
C ASP A 205 -1.74 -5.69 -6.56
N GLN A 206 -3.02 -5.57 -6.90
CA GLN A 206 -3.48 -4.93 -8.12
C GLN A 206 -3.11 -3.43 -8.14
N LEU A 207 -3.29 -2.70 -7.03
CA LEU A 207 -2.88 -1.29 -6.94
C LEU A 207 -1.36 -1.13 -7.04
N LEU A 208 -0.57 -2.00 -6.42
CA LEU A 208 0.88 -1.98 -6.54
C LEU A 208 1.32 -2.20 -8.00
N ALA A 209 0.70 -3.15 -8.71
CA ALA A 209 0.95 -3.38 -10.13
C ALA A 209 0.59 -2.15 -10.98
N HIS A 210 -0.57 -1.53 -10.71
CA HIS A 210 -1.01 -0.31 -11.38
C HIS A 210 -0.05 0.86 -11.14
N VAL A 211 0.39 1.09 -9.90
CA VAL A 211 1.34 2.16 -9.56
C VAL A 211 2.68 1.93 -10.25
N ARG A 212 3.21 0.70 -10.25
CA ARG A 212 4.45 0.37 -10.99
C ARG A 212 4.35 0.69 -12.48
N ALA A 213 3.23 0.34 -13.10
CA ALA A 213 3.01 0.60 -14.52
C ALA A 213 2.92 2.10 -14.86
N THR A 214 2.33 2.90 -13.95
CA THR A 214 2.10 4.34 -14.18
C THR A 214 3.24 5.22 -13.69
N ASN A 215 4.08 4.76 -12.76
CA ASN A 215 5.25 5.50 -12.23
C ASN A 215 6.55 5.20 -12.99
N LYS A 216 6.53 4.32 -14.01
CA LYS A 216 7.72 4.14 -14.87
C LYS A 216 8.07 5.49 -15.49
N PRO A 217 9.36 5.94 -15.42
CA PRO A 217 9.80 7.09 -16.19
C PRO A 217 9.46 6.81 -17.65
N VAL A 218 8.76 7.74 -18.28
CA VAL A 218 8.60 7.69 -19.75
C VAL A 218 10.01 7.70 -20.30
N ALA A 219 10.47 6.57 -20.85
CA ALA A 219 11.74 6.54 -21.57
C ALA A 219 11.63 7.60 -22.66
N LEU A 220 12.35 8.71 -22.48
CA LEU A 220 12.49 9.72 -23.52
C LEU A 220 12.98 8.96 -24.75
N ALA A 221 12.11 8.85 -25.76
CA ALA A 221 12.49 8.30 -27.05
C ALA A 221 13.76 9.04 -27.49
N THR A 222 14.88 8.33 -27.54
CA THR A 222 16.13 8.89 -28.04
C THR A 222 15.81 9.40 -29.44
N PRO A 223 16.01 10.71 -29.74
CA PRO A 223 15.74 11.20 -31.07
C PRO A 223 16.60 10.38 -32.04
N ALA A 224 15.98 9.77 -33.05
CA ALA A 224 16.69 9.05 -34.10
C ALA A 224 17.79 9.96 -34.64
N ALA A 225 19.04 9.50 -34.54
CA ALA A 225 20.19 10.22 -35.02
C ALA A 225 19.93 10.56 -36.51
N THR A 226 19.71 11.83 -36.78
CA THR A 226 19.56 12.34 -38.14
C THR A 226 20.87 12.03 -38.88
N ALA A 227 20.79 11.12 -39.85
CA ALA A 227 21.93 10.76 -40.66
C ALA A 227 22.43 12.03 -41.40
N ALA A 228 23.69 12.38 -41.15
CA ALA A 228 24.34 13.50 -41.81
C ALA A 228 24.40 13.24 -43.34
N PRO A 229 24.16 14.25 -44.19
CA PRO A 229 24.21 14.09 -45.64
C PRO A 229 25.66 13.82 -46.07
N ALA A 230 25.84 12.75 -46.87
CA ALA A 230 27.12 12.38 -47.46
C ALA A 230 27.62 13.52 -48.35
N LYS A 231 28.83 14.02 -48.10
CA LYS A 231 29.52 14.94 -48.96
C LYS A 231 29.90 14.18 -50.26
N LYS A 232 29.31 14.62 -51.40
CA LYS A 232 29.80 14.26 -52.77
C LYS A 232 31.10 15.00 -53.02
N LYS A 233 32.12 14.25 -53.45
CA LYS A 233 33.31 14.74 -54.12
C LYS A 233 33.01 14.98 -55.57
#